data_49f505d52d8967bf4c567fe6e46392db
#
_entry.id   49f505d52d8967bf4c567fe6e46392db
#
_cell.length_a   1.000
_cell.length_b   1.000
_cell.length_c   1.000
_cell.angle_alpha   90.00
_cell.angle_beta   90.00
_cell.angle_gamma   90.00
#
_symmetry.space_group_name_H-M   'P 1'
#
loop_
_entity.id
_entity.type
_entity.pdbx_description
1 polymer ?
#
loop_
_entity_poly.entity_id
_entity_poly.type
_entity_poly.pdbx_seq_one_letter_code
_entity_poly.pdbx_strand_id
1 'polypeptide(L)'
;PSNSSAASDVYKRQVYEVLKSEYQRQQEEGFCVAEVDGMTNFIFTNRFGNPHNPQAVNRAIKRIVDTHNAEEEVEAKKKKREPIMLPRFSCHIFRHTFASRFCENETNVKVIQEVMGHADVSTTMNIYAEANPEVTREALEKLAKNMDVF
;
A
#
# COMPACT_ATOMS: atom_id res chain seq x y z
N PRO A 1 -27.35 4.50 -0.01
CA PRO A 1 -26.27 4.14 -0.93
C PRO A 1 -24.97 4.74 -0.45
N SER A 2 -24.03 3.86 -0.15
CA SER A 2 -22.75 4.20 0.46
C SER A 2 -21.88 5.03 -0.49
N ASN A 3 -21.36 6.16 -0.03
CA ASN A 3 -20.36 7.00 -0.70
C ASN A 3 -19.00 6.29 -0.97
N SER A 4 -18.90 5.00 -0.66
CA SER A 4 -17.66 4.24 -0.81
C SER A 4 -17.31 3.91 -2.28
N SER A 5 -18.31 3.78 -3.17
CA SER A 5 -18.08 3.45 -4.57
C SER A 5 -17.43 4.60 -5.34
N ALA A 6 -17.91 5.83 -5.16
CA ALA A 6 -17.37 6.99 -5.88
C ALA A 6 -15.92 7.30 -5.47
N ALA A 7 -15.59 7.23 -4.18
CA ALA A 7 -14.21 7.41 -3.71
C ALA A 7 -13.28 6.30 -4.25
N SER A 8 -13.72 5.03 -4.24
CA SER A 8 -12.95 3.91 -4.79
C SER A 8 -12.66 4.09 -6.29
N ASP A 9 -13.63 4.58 -7.07
CA ASP A 9 -13.45 4.80 -8.51
C ASP A 9 -12.51 5.97 -8.80
N VAL A 10 -12.50 7.02 -7.97
CA VAL A 10 -11.54 8.12 -8.06
C VAL A 10 -10.11 7.62 -7.83
N TYR A 11 -9.86 6.80 -6.80
CA TYR A 11 -8.53 6.24 -6.55
C TYR A 11 -8.06 5.30 -7.66
N LYS A 12 -8.92 4.43 -8.18
CA LYS A 12 -8.61 3.57 -9.33
C LYS A 12 -8.21 4.40 -10.54
N ARG A 13 -8.94 5.48 -10.81
CA ARG A 13 -8.66 6.39 -11.91
C ARG A 13 -7.32 7.10 -11.72
N GLN A 14 -7.01 7.58 -10.53
CA GLN A 14 -5.72 8.23 -10.23
C GLN A 14 -4.54 7.28 -10.47
N VAL A 15 -4.61 6.04 -9.99
CA VAL A 15 -3.57 5.02 -10.24
C VAL A 15 -3.42 4.74 -11.73
N TYR A 16 -4.52 4.59 -12.45
CA TYR A 16 -4.51 4.38 -13.89
C TYR A 16 -3.84 5.54 -14.63
N GLU A 17 -4.19 6.78 -14.32
CA GLU A 17 -3.61 7.96 -14.98
C GLU A 17 -2.10 8.08 -14.70
N VAL A 18 -1.65 7.79 -13.48
CA VAL A 18 -0.22 7.77 -13.14
C VAL A 18 0.53 6.70 -13.95
N LEU A 19 0.00 5.48 -14.01
CA LEU A 19 0.62 4.39 -14.79
C LEU A 19 0.63 4.70 -16.28
N LYS A 20 -0.44 5.30 -16.80
CA LYS A 20 -0.55 5.71 -18.20
C LYS A 20 0.46 6.82 -18.53
N SER A 21 0.59 7.83 -17.66
CA SER A 21 1.57 8.89 -17.82
C SER A 21 2.99 8.37 -17.83
N GLU A 22 3.31 7.43 -16.93
CA GLU A 22 4.62 6.80 -16.87
C GLU A 22 4.89 5.94 -18.13
N TYR A 23 3.90 5.20 -18.61
CA TYR A 23 4.02 4.44 -19.85
C TYR A 23 4.29 5.36 -21.06
N GLN A 24 3.58 6.48 -21.17
CA GLN A 24 3.80 7.48 -22.24
C GLN A 24 5.20 8.06 -22.16
N ARG A 25 5.67 8.41 -20.96
CA ARG A 25 7.04 8.89 -20.76
C ARG A 25 8.07 7.85 -21.24
N GLN A 26 7.89 6.58 -20.91
CA GLN A 26 8.79 5.51 -21.36
C GLN A 26 8.71 5.25 -22.88
N GLN A 27 7.58 5.47 -23.51
CA GLN A 27 7.48 5.42 -24.98
C GLN A 27 8.33 6.50 -25.66
N GLU A 28 8.40 7.70 -25.07
CA GLU A 28 9.15 8.82 -25.61
C GLU A 28 10.65 8.73 -25.30
N GLU A 29 11.00 8.35 -24.07
CA GLU A 29 12.37 8.34 -23.56
C GLU A 29 13.08 6.97 -23.69
N GLY A 30 12.32 5.92 -23.97
CA GLY A 30 12.77 4.53 -24.00
C GLY A 30 12.32 3.73 -22.78
N PHE A 31 11.98 2.45 -23.02
CA PHE A 31 11.61 1.53 -21.94
C PHE A 31 12.84 1.10 -21.13
N CYS A 32 12.59 0.78 -19.85
CA CYS A 32 13.63 0.26 -18.98
C CYS A 32 14.19 -1.07 -19.51
N VAL A 33 15.49 -1.10 -19.74
CA VAL A 33 16.23 -2.30 -20.18
C VAL A 33 17.02 -2.97 -19.05
N ALA A 34 16.91 -2.45 -17.83
CA ALA A 34 17.60 -3.01 -16.68
C ALA A 34 17.05 -4.39 -16.33
N GLU A 35 17.93 -5.30 -15.96
CA GLU A 35 17.61 -6.60 -15.39
C GLU A 35 18.16 -6.66 -13.96
N VAL A 36 17.29 -7.02 -13.01
CA VAL A 36 17.67 -7.19 -11.60
C VAL A 36 17.03 -8.48 -11.10
N ASP A 37 17.85 -9.41 -10.64
CA ASP A 37 17.44 -10.73 -10.15
C ASP A 37 16.55 -11.51 -11.16
N GLY A 38 16.83 -11.39 -12.46
CA GLY A 38 16.06 -12.01 -13.54
C GLY A 38 14.74 -11.30 -13.87
N MET A 39 14.44 -10.19 -13.22
CA MET A 39 13.25 -9.36 -13.50
C MET A 39 13.62 -8.21 -14.43
N THR A 40 12.73 -7.94 -15.39
CA THR A 40 12.86 -6.88 -16.41
C THR A 40 11.58 -6.04 -16.47
N ASN A 41 11.56 -5.06 -17.36
CA ASN A 41 10.36 -4.23 -17.65
C ASN A 41 9.83 -3.47 -16.42
N PHE A 42 10.75 -2.88 -15.64
CA PHE A 42 10.37 -2.08 -14.48
C PHE A 42 9.59 -0.84 -14.90
N ILE A 43 8.44 -0.61 -14.27
CA ILE A 43 7.56 0.53 -14.54
C ILE A 43 8.17 1.82 -13.99
N PHE A 44 8.65 1.78 -12.73
CA PHE A 44 9.21 2.97 -12.08
C PHE A 44 10.73 2.92 -12.02
N THR A 45 11.35 3.83 -12.73
CA THR A 45 12.80 3.93 -12.83
C THR A 45 13.31 5.30 -12.39
N ASN A 46 14.55 5.35 -11.98
CA ASN A 46 15.26 6.60 -11.72
C ASN A 46 15.71 7.25 -13.05
N ARG A 47 16.27 8.47 -12.96
CA ARG A 47 16.79 9.21 -14.12
C ARG A 47 17.87 8.51 -14.92
N PHE A 48 18.41 7.40 -14.44
CA PHE A 48 19.44 6.58 -15.12
C PHE A 48 18.85 5.30 -15.72
N GLY A 49 17.51 5.15 -15.74
CA GLY A 49 16.85 3.96 -16.26
C GLY A 49 16.88 2.72 -15.35
N ASN A 50 17.39 2.85 -14.14
CA ASN A 50 17.43 1.74 -13.18
C ASN A 50 16.21 1.75 -12.23
N PRO A 51 15.75 0.58 -11.74
CA PRO A 51 14.69 0.52 -10.75
C PRO A 51 15.01 1.36 -9.51
N HIS A 52 13.99 1.91 -8.89
CA HIS A 52 14.16 2.68 -7.67
C HIS A 52 14.65 1.78 -6.51
N ASN A 53 15.69 2.22 -5.84
CA ASN A 53 16.12 1.61 -4.58
C ASN A 53 15.11 1.94 -3.47
N PRO A 54 14.61 0.95 -2.70
CA PRO A 54 13.66 1.17 -1.61
C PRO A 54 14.13 2.21 -0.59
N GLN A 55 15.42 2.28 -0.32
CA GLN A 55 16.00 3.30 0.57
C GLN A 55 15.86 4.72 0.00
N ALA A 56 16.02 4.88 -1.32
CA ALA A 56 15.85 6.18 -1.96
C ALA A 56 14.39 6.67 -1.85
N VAL A 57 13.43 5.77 -2.06
CA VAL A 57 12.00 6.07 -1.90
C VAL A 57 11.69 6.43 -0.44
N ASN A 58 12.18 5.65 0.53
CA ASN A 58 11.99 5.94 1.96
C ASN A 58 12.61 7.28 2.37
N ARG A 59 13.78 7.67 1.82
CA ARG A 59 14.34 9.01 2.04
C ARG A 59 13.46 10.12 1.48
N ALA A 60 12.84 9.89 0.30
CA ALA A 60 11.92 10.85 -0.27
C ALA A 60 10.65 11.02 0.60
N ILE A 61 10.07 9.91 1.06
CA ILE A 61 8.93 9.92 1.98
C ILE A 61 9.29 10.69 3.25
N LYS A 62 10.44 10.36 3.87
CA LYS A 62 10.91 11.06 5.07
C LYS A 62 11.01 12.56 4.85
N ARG A 63 11.60 12.99 3.74
CA ARG A 63 11.73 14.43 3.41
C ARG A 63 10.37 15.11 3.28
N ILE A 64 9.41 14.45 2.63
CA ILE A 64 8.05 14.98 2.46
C ILE A 64 7.38 15.17 3.83
N VAL A 65 7.47 14.15 4.70
CA VAL A 65 6.89 14.21 6.06
C VAL A 65 7.57 15.30 6.90
N ASP A 66 8.91 15.35 6.89
CA ASP A 66 9.65 16.35 7.66
C ASP A 66 9.33 17.79 7.20
N THR A 67 9.21 18.02 5.86
CA THR A 67 8.82 19.32 5.30
C THR A 67 7.40 19.69 5.69
N HIS A 68 6.45 18.78 5.52
CA HIS A 68 5.06 19.02 5.91
C HIS A 68 4.94 19.36 7.41
N ASN A 69 5.61 18.61 8.27
CA ASN A 69 5.57 18.83 9.71
C ASN A 69 6.17 20.18 10.10
N ALA A 70 7.25 20.59 9.45
CA ALA A 70 7.84 21.92 9.68
C ALA A 70 6.90 23.07 9.24
N GLU A 71 6.23 22.92 8.09
CA GLU A 71 5.24 23.87 7.61
C GLU A 71 4.01 23.93 8.52
N GLU A 72 3.53 22.76 8.99
CA GLU A 72 2.40 22.65 9.91
C GLU A 72 2.68 23.32 11.27
N GLU A 73 3.90 23.16 11.81
CA GLU A 73 4.28 23.86 13.04
C GLU A 73 4.19 25.39 12.91
N VAL A 74 4.64 25.92 11.77
CA VAL A 74 4.57 27.37 11.49
C VAL A 74 3.12 27.83 11.35
N GLU A 75 2.32 27.09 10.60
CA GLU A 75 0.90 27.36 10.39
C GLU A 75 0.09 27.30 11.70
N ALA A 76 0.32 26.26 12.50
CA ALA A 76 -0.36 26.07 13.78
C ALA A 76 -0.06 27.23 14.76
N LYS A 77 1.21 27.68 14.82
CA LYS A 77 1.61 28.87 15.61
C LYS A 77 0.88 30.12 15.14
N LYS A 78 0.80 30.38 13.82
CA LYS A 78 0.06 31.51 13.26
C LYS A 78 -1.43 31.48 13.61
N LYS A 79 -2.03 30.28 13.55
CA LYS A 79 -3.46 30.05 13.81
C LYS A 79 -3.78 29.82 15.30
N LYS A 80 -2.79 29.86 16.19
CA LYS A 80 -2.91 29.63 17.64
C LYS A 80 -3.65 28.31 17.96
N ARG A 81 -3.30 27.23 17.25
CA ARG A 81 -3.81 25.87 17.46
C ARG A 81 -2.66 24.88 17.65
N GLU A 82 -2.96 23.71 18.17
CA GLU A 82 -2.00 22.61 18.22
C GLU A 82 -1.67 22.11 16.79
N PRO A 83 -0.40 21.78 16.50
CA PRO A 83 0.00 21.24 15.21
C PRO A 83 -0.49 19.80 15.04
N ILE A 84 -0.94 19.47 13.83
CA ILE A 84 -1.34 18.10 13.44
C ILE A 84 -0.19 17.46 12.68
N MET A 85 0.70 16.77 13.41
CA MET A 85 1.91 16.18 12.85
C MET A 85 1.64 14.85 12.16
N LEU A 86 2.23 14.64 10.98
CA LEU A 86 2.24 13.33 10.36
C LEU A 86 3.25 12.42 11.06
N PRO A 87 2.87 11.18 11.39
CA PRO A 87 3.81 10.20 11.93
C PRO A 87 4.84 9.80 10.87
N ARG A 88 5.98 9.27 11.31
CA ARG A 88 6.95 8.67 10.39
C ARG A 88 6.42 7.35 9.84
N PHE A 89 6.54 7.17 8.54
CA PHE A 89 6.19 5.92 7.85
C PHE A 89 7.16 5.62 6.71
N SER A 90 7.04 4.42 6.15
CA SER A 90 7.88 3.92 5.05
C SER A 90 7.03 3.29 3.95
N CYS A 91 7.65 2.95 2.82
CA CYS A 91 7.00 2.18 1.76
C CYS A 91 6.35 0.88 2.26
N HIS A 92 6.94 0.25 3.27
CA HIS A 92 6.40 -0.97 3.85
C HIS A 92 5.02 -0.74 4.49
N ILE A 93 4.82 0.41 5.12
CA ILE A 93 3.52 0.78 5.71
C ILE A 93 2.46 0.96 4.61
N PHE A 94 2.80 1.57 3.47
CA PHE A 94 1.87 1.65 2.34
C PHE A 94 1.49 0.27 1.81
N ARG A 95 2.48 -0.62 1.66
CA ARG A 95 2.23 -2.00 1.25
C ARG A 95 1.32 -2.73 2.23
N HIS A 96 1.57 -2.57 3.54
CA HIS A 96 0.76 -3.17 4.58
C HIS A 96 -0.68 -2.63 4.56
N THR A 97 -0.84 -1.32 4.45
CA THR A 97 -2.16 -0.67 4.33
C THR A 97 -2.92 -1.17 3.10
N PHE A 98 -2.24 -1.28 1.95
CA PHE A 98 -2.86 -1.84 0.75
C PHE A 98 -3.29 -3.28 0.96
N ALA A 99 -2.43 -4.11 1.53
CA ALA A 99 -2.72 -5.52 1.82
C ALA A 99 -3.93 -5.67 2.76
N SER A 100 -3.99 -4.90 3.87
CA SER A 100 -5.12 -4.92 4.79
C SER A 100 -6.43 -4.52 4.09
N ARG A 101 -6.41 -3.42 3.33
CA ARG A 101 -7.58 -2.98 2.55
C ARG A 101 -8.01 -3.99 1.48
N PHE A 102 -7.06 -4.69 0.89
CA PHE A 102 -7.35 -5.74 -0.08
C PHE A 102 -7.99 -6.95 0.61
N CYS A 103 -7.47 -7.37 1.76
CA CYS A 103 -8.03 -8.44 2.58
C CYS A 103 -9.46 -8.16 3.10
N GLU A 104 -9.82 -6.89 3.34
CA GLU A 104 -11.18 -6.50 3.71
C GLU A 104 -12.20 -6.75 2.58
N ASN A 105 -11.76 -6.74 1.33
CA ASN A 105 -12.63 -6.81 0.15
C ASN A 105 -12.48 -8.11 -0.66
N GLU A 106 -11.40 -8.87 -0.46
CA GLU A 106 -11.11 -10.11 -1.17
C GLU A 106 -10.93 -11.24 -0.15
N THR A 107 -11.70 -12.30 -0.31
CA THR A 107 -11.66 -13.47 0.61
C THR A 107 -10.76 -14.59 0.13
N ASN A 108 -10.37 -14.58 -1.14
CA ASN A 108 -9.51 -15.59 -1.70
C ASN A 108 -8.04 -15.28 -1.41
N VAL A 109 -7.51 -15.93 -0.37
CA VAL A 109 -6.12 -15.74 0.09
C VAL A 109 -5.09 -15.98 -1.02
N LYS A 110 -5.38 -16.88 -1.96
CA LYS A 110 -4.47 -17.17 -3.08
C LYS A 110 -4.37 -15.99 -4.04
N VAL A 111 -5.48 -15.34 -4.34
CA VAL A 111 -5.52 -14.11 -5.15
C VAL A 111 -4.76 -13.00 -4.44
N ILE A 112 -4.97 -12.85 -3.13
CA ILE A 112 -4.24 -11.85 -2.33
C ILE A 112 -2.74 -12.10 -2.39
N GLN A 113 -2.30 -13.34 -2.19
CA GLN A 113 -0.91 -13.75 -2.26
C GLN A 113 -0.27 -13.38 -3.61
N GLU A 114 -0.94 -13.71 -4.70
CA GLU A 114 -0.46 -13.45 -6.06
C GLU A 114 -0.34 -11.96 -6.35
N VAL A 115 -1.40 -11.18 -6.06
CA VAL A 115 -1.39 -9.72 -6.26
C VAL A 115 -0.33 -9.03 -5.41
N MET A 116 -0.12 -9.50 -4.18
CA MET A 116 0.90 -8.96 -3.28
C MET A 116 2.31 -9.44 -3.62
N GLY A 117 2.46 -10.50 -4.42
CA GLY A 117 3.75 -11.11 -4.72
C GLY A 117 4.43 -11.67 -3.46
N HIS A 118 3.65 -12.23 -2.52
CA HIS A 118 4.21 -12.87 -1.33
C HIS A 118 4.72 -14.27 -1.65
N ALA A 119 6.01 -14.52 -1.45
CA ALA A 119 6.61 -15.83 -1.65
C ALA A 119 6.01 -16.88 -0.69
N ASP A 120 5.70 -16.47 0.53
CA ASP A 120 5.12 -17.32 1.57
C ASP A 120 3.67 -16.90 1.86
N VAL A 121 2.77 -17.88 1.82
CA VAL A 121 1.35 -17.70 2.14
C VAL A 121 1.12 -17.29 3.59
N SER A 122 2.00 -17.67 4.51
CA SER A 122 1.89 -17.29 5.93
C SER A 122 1.87 -15.79 6.14
N THR A 123 2.65 -15.04 5.36
CA THR A 123 2.63 -13.57 5.37
C THR A 123 1.25 -13.02 5.00
N THR A 124 0.62 -13.59 3.97
CA THR A 124 -0.73 -13.19 3.56
C THR A 124 -1.78 -13.54 4.61
N MET A 125 -1.67 -14.75 5.19
CA MET A 125 -2.60 -15.21 6.23
C MET A 125 -2.54 -14.35 7.49
N ASN A 126 -1.35 -13.93 7.92
CA ASN A 126 -1.21 -13.04 9.07
C ASN A 126 -1.91 -11.69 8.83
N ILE A 127 -1.67 -11.07 7.66
CA ILE A 127 -2.33 -9.81 7.29
C ILE A 127 -3.85 -9.99 7.19
N TYR A 128 -4.30 -11.11 6.61
CA TYR A 128 -5.72 -11.41 6.49
C TYR A 128 -6.40 -11.56 7.86
N ALA A 129 -5.77 -12.25 8.80
CA ALA A 129 -6.27 -12.42 10.16
C ALA A 129 -6.34 -11.09 10.93
N GLU A 130 -5.33 -10.21 10.75
CA GLU A 130 -5.32 -8.88 11.35
C GLU A 130 -6.40 -7.96 10.74
N ALA A 131 -6.63 -8.03 9.43
CA ALA A 131 -7.62 -7.21 8.74
C ALA A 131 -9.07 -7.64 9.02
N ASN A 132 -9.29 -8.93 9.34
CA ASN A 132 -10.61 -9.52 9.53
C ASN A 132 -10.78 -10.20 10.90
N PRO A 133 -10.70 -9.47 12.01
CA PRO A 133 -10.79 -10.06 13.35
C PRO A 133 -12.16 -10.68 13.63
N GLU A 134 -13.23 -10.18 13.02
CA GLU A 134 -14.58 -10.74 13.18
C GLU A 134 -14.71 -12.12 12.54
N VAL A 135 -14.14 -12.31 11.34
CA VAL A 135 -14.12 -13.62 10.67
C VAL A 135 -13.38 -14.65 11.52
N THR A 136 -12.26 -14.24 12.12
CA THR A 136 -11.49 -15.11 13.03
C THR A 136 -12.31 -15.45 14.27
N ARG A 137 -13.01 -14.47 14.87
CA ARG A 137 -13.88 -14.70 16.03
C ARG A 137 -15.05 -15.65 15.71
N GLU A 138 -15.75 -15.43 14.59
CA GLU A 138 -16.85 -16.30 14.16
C GLU A 138 -16.40 -17.74 13.92
N ALA A 139 -15.21 -17.94 13.34
CA ALA A 139 -14.63 -19.26 13.15
C ALA A 139 -14.35 -19.95 14.48
N LEU A 140 -13.81 -19.23 15.47
CA LEU A 140 -13.58 -19.74 16.82
C LEU A 140 -14.88 -20.06 17.56
N GLU A 141 -15.90 -19.21 17.45
CA GLU A 141 -17.22 -19.45 18.04
C GLU A 141 -17.92 -20.69 17.44
N LYS A 142 -17.81 -20.88 16.11
CA LYS A 142 -18.31 -22.10 15.45
C LYS A 142 -17.57 -23.34 15.92
N LEU A 143 -16.25 -23.24 16.06
CA LEU A 143 -15.43 -24.36 16.58
C LEU A 143 -15.83 -24.71 18.02
N ALA A 144 -15.96 -23.70 18.89
CA ALA A 144 -16.38 -23.92 20.29
C ALA A 144 -17.75 -24.60 20.37
N LYS A 145 -18.75 -24.13 19.59
CA LYS A 145 -20.08 -24.78 19.54
C LYS A 145 -20.04 -26.22 19.06
N ASN A 146 -19.11 -26.53 18.14
CA ASN A 146 -18.94 -27.92 17.66
C ASN A 146 -18.20 -28.83 18.65
N MET A 147 -17.40 -28.25 19.56
CA MET A 147 -16.68 -28.97 20.61
C MET A 147 -17.53 -29.22 21.87
N ASP A 148 -18.56 -28.39 22.13
CA ASP A 148 -19.51 -28.59 23.23
C ASP A 148 -20.54 -29.72 22.97
N VAL A 149 -20.41 -30.46 21.88
CA VAL A 149 -21.26 -31.60 21.49
C VAL A 149 -20.69 -32.95 21.93
N PHE A 150 -19.59 -32.96 22.72
CA PHE A 150 -19.04 -34.15 23.30
C PHE A 150 -19.14 -34.03 24.88
#